data_1e3fc3c04601c156d6c0350f3b8e58d9
#
_entry.id   1e3fc3c04601c156d6c0350f3b8e58d9
#
_cell.length_a   1.000
_cell.length_b   1.000
_cell.length_c   1.000
_cell.angle_alpha   90.00
_cell.angle_beta   90.00
_cell.angle_gamma   90.00
#
_symmetry.space_group_name_H-M   'P 1'
#
loop_
_entity.id
_entity.type
_entity.pdbx_description
1 polymer ?
#
loop_
_entity_poly.entity_id
_entity_poly.type
_entity_poly.pdbx_seq_one_letter_code
_entity_poly.pdbx_strand_id
1 'polypeptide(L)'
;MVAKATPDKSKHDKLLARMRRSPRGDWRIEQLKTIADRHDIPFRQPGTSHVIFAPPGRNVLSVPAHRPIKPVYVRQFVAMIDAIRADENDV
;
A
#
# COMPACT_ATOMS: atom_id res chain seq x y z
N MET A 1 -21.55 -17.35 -6.81
CA MET A 1 -21.21 -17.02 -6.41
C MET A 1 -20.04 -16.63 -6.18
N VAL A 2 -19.45 -16.45 -6.17
CA VAL A 2 -18.43 -16.19 -6.01
C VAL A 2 -17.77 -15.18 -6.42
N ALA A 3 -17.80 -14.76 -7.08
CA ALA A 3 -17.21 -13.78 -7.69
C ALA A 3 -16.99 -12.54 -7.08
N LYS A 4 -17.50 -12.29 -6.05
CA LYS A 4 -17.51 -11.14 -5.52
C LYS A 4 -16.30 -10.48 -5.22
N ALA A 5 -15.32 -10.92 -4.89
CA ALA A 5 -14.20 -10.20 -4.40
C ALA A 5 -13.36 -9.55 -5.45
N THR A 6 -13.49 -9.93 -6.64
CA THR A 6 -12.59 -9.50 -7.66
C THR A 6 -12.63 -8.05 -8.05
N PRO A 7 -13.78 -7.42 -8.08
CA PRO A 7 -13.82 -6.02 -8.48
C PRO A 7 -13.01 -5.11 -7.60
N ASP A 8 -12.97 -5.39 -6.33
CA ASP A 8 -12.23 -4.54 -5.42
C ASP A 8 -10.74 -4.62 -5.68
N LYS A 9 -10.25 -5.78 -6.00
CA LYS A 9 -8.87 -5.96 -6.30
C LYS A 9 -8.48 -5.18 -7.54
N SER A 10 -9.30 -5.21 -8.53
CA SER A 10 -9.05 -4.47 -9.75
C SER A 10 -8.95 -2.97 -9.51
N LYS A 11 -9.83 -2.44 -8.67
CA LYS A 11 -9.77 -1.06 -8.31
C LYS A 11 -8.47 -0.69 -7.63
N HIS A 12 -7.99 -1.52 -6.75
CA HIS A 12 -6.77 -1.22 -6.02
C HIS A 12 -5.55 -1.33 -6.91
N ASP A 13 -5.57 -2.18 -7.91
CA ASP A 13 -4.51 -2.25 -8.88
C ASP A 13 -4.41 -0.96 -9.70
N LYS A 14 -5.54 -0.36 -10.03
CA LYS A 14 -5.52 0.92 -10.72
C LYS A 14 -4.95 2.02 -9.86
N LEU A 15 -5.31 2.02 -8.61
CA LEU A 15 -4.80 3.01 -7.67
C LEU A 15 -3.29 2.87 -7.52
N LEU A 16 -2.81 1.67 -7.40
CA LEU A 16 -1.38 1.40 -7.30
C LEU A 16 -0.64 1.86 -8.56
N ALA A 17 -1.22 1.61 -9.73
CA ALA A 17 -0.62 2.06 -10.98
C ALA A 17 -0.52 3.58 -11.04
N ARG A 18 -1.53 4.27 -10.53
CA ARG A 18 -1.48 5.73 -10.47
C ARG A 18 -0.40 6.22 -9.54
N MET A 19 -0.24 5.58 -8.40
CA MET A 19 0.83 5.92 -7.46
C MET A 19 2.20 5.76 -8.11
N ARG A 20 2.35 4.67 -8.87
CA ARG A 20 3.62 4.41 -9.54
C ARG A 20 3.96 5.50 -10.55
N ARG A 21 2.95 5.96 -11.30
CA ARG A 21 3.16 6.99 -12.30
C ARG A 21 3.28 8.37 -11.70
N SER A 22 2.61 8.63 -10.59
CA SER A 22 2.51 9.97 -10.02
C SER A 22 2.79 9.97 -8.53
N PRO A 23 4.02 9.64 -8.13
CA PRO A 23 4.32 9.62 -6.70
C PRO A 23 4.21 11.00 -6.05
N ARG A 24 4.23 12.05 -6.85
CA ARG A 24 4.10 13.42 -6.33
C ARG A 24 2.67 13.89 -6.22
N GLY A 25 1.70 13.02 -6.48
CA GLY A 25 0.31 13.38 -6.34
C GLY A 25 -0.09 13.63 -4.89
N ASP A 26 -1.31 14.06 -4.71
CA ASP A 26 -1.85 14.32 -3.37
C ASP A 26 -2.34 13.01 -2.74
N TRP A 27 -1.38 12.18 -2.35
CA TRP A 27 -1.70 10.89 -1.75
C TRP A 27 -1.95 11.02 -0.26
N ARG A 28 -2.92 10.28 0.23
CA ARG A 28 -3.30 10.30 1.64
C ARG A 28 -3.01 8.95 2.26
N ILE A 29 -2.77 8.99 3.57
CA ILE A 29 -2.46 7.75 4.28
C ILE A 29 -3.61 6.74 4.19
N GLU A 30 -4.85 7.21 4.13
CA GLU A 30 -5.99 6.30 4.02
C GLU A 30 -5.95 5.47 2.75
N GLN A 31 -5.40 6.03 1.67
CA GLN A 31 -5.27 5.29 0.42
C GLN A 31 -4.24 4.18 0.54
N LEU A 32 -3.15 4.45 1.24
CA LEU A 32 -2.15 3.43 1.51
C LEU A 32 -2.71 2.32 2.39
N LYS A 33 -3.46 2.69 3.41
CA LYS A 33 -4.10 1.71 4.29
C LYS A 33 -5.04 0.81 3.52
N THR A 34 -5.82 1.39 2.62
CA THR A 34 -6.77 0.64 1.80
C THR A 34 -6.05 -0.40 0.94
N ILE A 35 -4.96 0.00 0.30
CA ILE A 35 -4.18 -0.92 -0.50
C ILE A 35 -3.57 -2.02 0.37
N ALA A 36 -3.04 -1.64 1.53
CA ALA A 36 -2.45 -2.61 2.44
C ALA A 36 -3.47 -3.65 2.87
N ASP A 37 -4.70 -3.23 3.19
CA ASP A 37 -5.75 -4.17 3.56
C ASP A 37 -6.04 -5.17 2.44
N ARG A 38 -6.03 -4.71 1.20
CA ARG A 38 -6.30 -5.59 0.07
C ARG A 38 -5.21 -6.62 -0.16
N HIS A 39 -4.01 -6.32 0.31
CA HIS A 39 -2.88 -7.24 0.16
C HIS A 39 -2.52 -7.94 1.47
N ASP A 40 -3.42 -7.88 2.44
CA ASP A 40 -3.24 -8.56 3.73
C ASP A 40 -1.96 -8.11 4.46
N ILE A 41 -1.66 -6.83 4.37
CA ILE A 41 -0.52 -6.27 5.07
C ILE A 41 -1.00 -5.62 6.35
N PRO A 42 -0.61 -6.15 7.50
CA PRO A 42 -0.98 -5.52 8.77
C PRO A 42 -0.33 -4.16 8.91
N PHE A 43 -1.03 -3.24 9.54
CA PHE A 43 -0.46 -1.94 9.85
C PHE A 43 -1.01 -1.47 11.19
N ARG A 44 -0.31 -0.53 11.77
CA ARG A 44 -0.75 0.09 13.01
C ARG A 44 -0.33 1.54 13.02
N GLN A 45 -1.01 2.32 13.83
CA GLN A 45 -0.72 3.74 13.95
C GLN A 45 -0.66 4.06 15.46
N PRO A 46 0.51 3.87 16.08
CA PRO A 46 0.62 4.02 17.52
C PRO A 46 0.35 5.42 18.04
N GLY A 47 0.47 6.41 17.20
CA GLY A 47 0.08 7.78 17.52
C GLY A 47 -0.72 8.29 16.35
N THR A 48 -0.49 9.54 15.99
CA THR A 48 -1.16 10.13 14.83
C THR A 48 -0.20 10.46 13.71
N SER A 49 1.10 10.37 13.97
CA SER A 49 2.11 10.88 13.04
C SER A 49 2.58 9.88 12.01
N HIS A 50 2.58 8.61 12.35
CA HIS A 50 3.14 7.60 11.46
C HIS A 50 2.27 6.36 11.43
N VAL A 51 2.23 5.73 10.27
CA VAL A 51 1.62 4.40 10.13
C VAL A 51 2.73 3.43 9.82
N ILE A 52 2.74 2.32 10.52
CA ILE A 52 3.76 1.28 10.35
C ILE A 52 3.13 0.11 9.63
N PHE A 53 3.56 -0.13 8.40
CA PHE A 53 3.12 -1.27 7.61
C PHE A 53 4.09 -2.42 7.86
N ALA A 54 3.56 -3.56 8.28
CA ALA A 54 4.38 -4.68 8.72
C ALA A 54 4.06 -5.96 7.97
N PRO A 55 4.48 -6.06 6.71
CA PRO A 55 4.23 -7.29 5.93
C PRO A 55 4.98 -8.45 6.55
N PRO A 56 4.33 -9.62 6.69
CA PRO A 56 4.98 -10.76 7.32
C PRO A 56 6.26 -11.18 6.60
N GLY A 57 7.29 -11.42 7.36
CA GLY A 57 8.56 -11.90 6.82
C GLY A 57 9.37 -10.85 6.08
N ARG A 58 8.98 -9.59 6.19
CA ARG A 58 9.68 -8.50 5.49
C ARG A 58 9.93 -7.35 6.44
N ASN A 59 10.77 -6.42 5.99
CA ASN A 59 11.02 -5.22 6.79
C ASN A 59 9.77 -4.37 6.89
N VAL A 60 9.62 -3.71 8.02
CA VAL A 60 8.49 -2.79 8.21
C VAL A 60 8.78 -1.50 7.46
N LEU A 61 7.71 -0.82 7.08
CA LEU A 61 7.78 0.47 6.43
C LEU A 61 7.00 1.48 7.27
N SER A 62 7.70 2.48 7.79
CA SER A 62 7.07 3.52 8.58
C SER A 62 6.84 4.74 7.68
N VAL A 63 5.60 5.16 7.56
CA VAL A 63 5.23 6.25 6.67
C VAL A 63 4.60 7.36 7.47
N PRO A 64 5.16 8.58 7.38
CA PRO A 64 4.51 9.73 8.03
C PRO A 64 3.13 9.96 7.42
N ALA A 65 2.14 10.10 8.29
CA ALA A 65 0.75 10.22 7.87
C ALA A 65 0.39 11.63 7.40
N HIS A 66 1.37 12.45 7.16
CA HIS A 66 1.19 13.83 6.78
C HIS A 66 0.75 13.94 5.32
N ARG A 67 -0.27 14.71 5.06
CA ARG A 67 -0.80 14.88 3.71
C ARG A 67 -0.12 16.06 3.03
N PRO A 68 0.30 15.93 1.77
CA PRO A 68 0.33 14.67 1.03
C PRO A 68 1.49 13.78 1.48
N ILE A 69 1.36 12.50 1.22
CA ILE A 69 2.47 11.59 1.50
C ILE A 69 3.63 11.96 0.60
N LYS A 70 4.81 12.06 1.16
CA LYS A 70 5.98 12.46 0.37
C LYS A 70 6.31 11.42 -0.68
N PRO A 71 6.78 11.86 -1.85
CA PRO A 71 7.05 10.93 -2.95
C PRO A 71 7.98 9.78 -2.59
N VAL A 72 8.96 10.01 -1.73
CA VAL A 72 9.88 8.94 -1.34
C VAL A 72 9.12 7.81 -0.66
N TYR A 73 8.12 8.13 0.16
CA TYR A 73 7.35 7.10 0.85
C TYR A 73 6.35 6.44 -0.08
N VAL A 74 5.78 7.19 -1.01
CA VAL A 74 4.91 6.60 -2.03
C VAL A 74 5.68 5.57 -2.83
N ARG A 75 6.89 5.88 -3.24
CA ARG A 75 7.74 4.95 -3.99
C ARG A 75 8.10 3.73 -3.18
N GLN A 76 8.43 3.91 -1.91
CA GLN A 76 8.75 2.78 -1.04
C GLN A 76 7.55 1.88 -0.83
N PHE A 77 6.37 2.48 -0.68
CA PHE A 77 5.14 1.69 -0.50
C PHE A 77 4.84 0.88 -1.76
N VAL A 78 4.93 1.50 -2.93
CA VAL A 78 4.69 0.80 -4.18
C VAL A 78 5.69 -0.35 -4.35
N ALA A 79 6.95 -0.11 -4.05
CA ALA A 79 7.98 -1.14 -4.15
C ALA A 79 7.68 -2.32 -3.22
N MET A 80 7.20 -2.02 -2.02
CA MET A 80 6.82 -3.06 -1.06
C MET A 80 5.69 -3.93 -1.61
N ILE A 81 4.66 -3.31 -2.15
CA ILE A 81 3.53 -4.04 -2.73
C ILE A 81 4.00 -4.88 -3.91
N ASP A 82 4.82 -4.30 -4.78
CA ASP A 82 5.33 -5.02 -5.95
C ASP A 82 6.13 -6.26 -5.53
N ALA A 83 6.94 -6.15 -4.50
CA ALA A 83 7.72 -7.27 -4.02
C ALA A 83 6.84 -8.39 -3.47
N ILE A 84 5.79 -8.02 -2.75
CA ILE A 84 4.86 -8.99 -2.20
C ILE A 84 4.11 -9.71 -3.31
N ARG A 85 3.66 -8.96 -4.32
CA ARG A 85 2.95 -9.55 -5.44
C ARG A 85 3.85 -10.47 -6.26
N ALA A 86 5.11 -10.12 -6.41
CA ALA A 86 6.05 -10.97 -7.11
C ALA A 86 6.23 -12.30 -6.38
N ASP A 87 6.31 -12.28 -5.07
CA ASP A 87 6.43 -13.50 -4.29
C ASP A 87 5.18 -14.37 -4.41
N GLU A 88 4.02 -13.75 -4.40
CA GLU A 88 2.76 -14.48 -4.55
C GLU A 88 2.68 -15.18 -5.90
N ASN A 89 3.16 -14.50 -6.94
CA ASN A 89 3.11 -15.05 -8.28
C ASN A 89 4.18 -16.10 -8.54
N ASP A 90 5.13 -16.17 -7.66
CA ASP A 90 6.26 -17.05 -7.81
C ASP A 90 6.02 -18.46 -7.28
N VAL A 91 4.85 -18.75 -6.86
CA VAL A 91 4.51 -20.04 -6.24
C VAL A 91 4.19 -21.15 -7.26
#